data_3431dd1a3724cebecc1a6485a0b08f33
#
_entry.id   3431dd1a3724cebecc1a6485a0b08f33
#
_cell.length_a   1.000
_cell.length_b   1.000
_cell.length_c   1.000
_cell.angle_alpha   90.00
_cell.angle_beta   90.00
_cell.angle_gamma   90.00
#
_symmetry.space_group_name_H-M   'P 1'
#
loop_
_entity.id
_entity.type
_entity.pdbx_description
1 polymer ?
#
loop_
_entity_poly.entity_id
_entity_poly.type
_entity_poly.pdbx_seq_one_letter_code
_entity_poly.pdbx_strand_id
1 'polypeptide(L)'
;MFRILVVEDDAELRELFRQVLGKNGYQAVGAADGVQALDALDNDYYDLIISDVRMPVMDGYELVRQLREAGITIPVLMITAKDGFDDMRTGFLSGTDDYMVKPVNVNEMVLRVGALLRRAQMIAERRQTLGRTVLECDSYTATRDGVSIALPQKEFLLLYKMASFPGKIFTRQQLMDEIWGYGSETDAHTVDVHIGRLRDRFRDNPDFRIVTMRGVGYKVVKQA
;
A
#
# COMPACT_ATOMS: atom_id res chain seq x y z
N MET A 1 9.50 -10.91 1.17
CA MET A 1 10.47 -10.58 0.10
C MET A 1 9.68 -9.86 -0.98
N PHE A 2 10.08 -8.65 -1.38
CA PHE A 2 9.33 -7.90 -2.40
C PHE A 2 9.51 -8.49 -3.79
N ARG A 3 8.40 -8.51 -4.55
CA ARG A 3 8.39 -8.96 -5.95
C ARG A 3 8.29 -7.76 -6.88
N ILE A 4 9.20 -7.68 -7.85
CA ILE A 4 9.31 -6.57 -8.79
C ILE A 4 9.13 -7.10 -10.21
N LEU A 5 8.21 -6.46 -10.96
CA LEU A 5 8.04 -6.74 -12.39
C LEU A 5 8.93 -5.78 -13.19
N VAL A 6 9.81 -6.33 -14.02
CA VAL A 6 10.71 -5.57 -14.91
C VAL A 6 10.21 -5.69 -16.33
N VAL A 7 9.74 -4.58 -16.90
CA VAL A 7 9.17 -4.51 -18.25
C VAL A 7 10.14 -3.72 -19.14
N GLU A 8 10.84 -4.42 -20.00
CA GLU A 8 11.91 -3.88 -20.87
C GLU A 8 12.00 -4.79 -22.10
N ASP A 9 12.00 -4.24 -23.30
CA ASP A 9 12.04 -5.02 -24.55
C ASP A 9 13.45 -5.55 -24.84
N ASP A 10 14.50 -4.82 -24.45
CA ASP A 10 15.87 -5.30 -24.51
C ASP A 10 16.11 -6.44 -23.51
N ALA A 11 16.34 -7.65 -24.04
CA ALA A 11 16.51 -8.86 -23.25
C ALA A 11 17.75 -8.82 -22.35
N GLU A 12 18.84 -8.18 -22.80
CA GLU A 12 20.10 -8.08 -22.03
C GLU A 12 19.91 -7.10 -20.86
N LEU A 13 19.29 -5.96 -21.13
CA LEU A 13 19.02 -4.94 -20.11
C LEU A 13 18.01 -5.44 -19.08
N ARG A 14 16.95 -6.12 -19.54
CA ARG A 14 15.96 -6.76 -18.68
C ARG A 14 16.61 -7.77 -17.74
N GLU A 15 17.49 -8.62 -18.25
CA GLU A 15 18.19 -9.62 -17.44
C GLU A 15 19.19 -8.96 -16.47
N LEU A 16 19.89 -7.91 -16.89
CA LEU A 16 20.77 -7.13 -16.02
C LEU A 16 19.99 -6.56 -14.82
N PHE A 17 18.84 -5.94 -15.04
CA PHE A 17 18.02 -5.39 -13.97
C PHE A 17 17.55 -6.49 -13.01
N ARG A 18 17.09 -7.62 -13.55
CA ARG A 18 16.67 -8.76 -12.72
C ARG A 18 17.80 -9.28 -11.83
N GLN A 19 19.01 -9.42 -12.37
CA GLN A 19 20.18 -9.88 -11.61
C GLN A 19 20.59 -8.88 -10.51
N VAL A 20 20.60 -7.59 -10.83
CA VAL A 20 20.92 -6.53 -9.86
C VAL A 20 19.90 -6.50 -8.73
N LEU A 21 18.61 -6.56 -9.05
CA LEU A 21 17.53 -6.61 -8.06
C LEU A 21 17.62 -7.88 -7.19
N GLY A 22 17.89 -9.04 -7.81
CA GLY A 22 18.09 -10.30 -7.10
C GLY A 22 19.24 -10.25 -6.09
N LYS A 23 20.39 -9.65 -6.47
CA LYS A 23 21.55 -9.44 -5.57
C LYS A 23 21.21 -8.50 -4.39
N ASN A 24 20.21 -7.64 -4.55
CA ASN A 24 19.75 -6.70 -3.50
C ASN A 24 18.53 -7.23 -2.70
N GLY A 25 18.21 -8.52 -2.80
CA GLY A 25 17.21 -9.18 -1.96
C GLY A 25 15.77 -9.04 -2.48
N TYR A 26 15.56 -8.66 -3.73
CA TYR A 26 14.27 -8.62 -4.40
C TYR A 26 14.04 -9.86 -5.27
N GLN A 27 12.79 -10.26 -5.45
CA GLN A 27 12.42 -11.26 -6.46
C GLN A 27 12.00 -10.51 -7.73
N ALA A 28 12.76 -10.63 -8.81
CA ALA A 28 12.48 -9.92 -10.05
C ALA A 28 12.00 -10.86 -11.16
N VAL A 29 10.87 -10.52 -11.78
CA VAL A 29 10.27 -11.21 -12.93
C VAL A 29 10.33 -10.29 -14.13
N GLY A 30 10.57 -10.81 -15.33
CA GLY A 30 10.69 -10.02 -16.56
C GLY A 30 9.49 -10.16 -17.47
N ALA A 31 9.10 -9.07 -18.14
CA ALA A 31 8.17 -9.01 -19.26
C ALA A 31 8.82 -8.20 -20.40
N ALA A 32 8.52 -8.54 -21.66
CA ALA A 32 9.14 -7.89 -22.79
C ALA A 32 8.37 -6.68 -23.34
N ASP A 33 7.12 -6.52 -22.92
CA ASP A 33 6.23 -5.42 -23.31
C ASP A 33 5.08 -5.26 -22.31
N GLY A 34 4.26 -4.23 -22.50
CA GLY A 34 3.13 -3.94 -21.62
C GLY A 34 2.05 -5.03 -21.60
N VAL A 35 1.85 -5.78 -22.69
CA VAL A 35 0.86 -6.86 -22.75
C VAL A 35 1.30 -8.03 -21.87
N GLN A 36 2.56 -8.44 -21.99
CA GLN A 36 3.12 -9.48 -21.10
C GLN A 36 3.14 -9.03 -19.66
N ALA A 37 3.30 -7.73 -19.39
CA ALA A 37 3.22 -7.19 -18.04
C ALA A 37 1.80 -7.31 -17.46
N LEU A 38 0.75 -7.03 -18.23
CA LEU A 38 -0.64 -7.23 -17.80
C LEU A 38 -0.94 -8.70 -17.56
N ASP A 39 -0.52 -9.59 -18.45
CA ASP A 39 -0.66 -11.04 -18.26
C ASP A 39 0.04 -11.53 -16.99
N ALA A 40 1.22 -10.99 -16.67
CA ALA A 40 1.93 -11.31 -15.43
C ALA A 40 1.18 -10.83 -14.19
N LEU A 41 0.57 -9.64 -14.24
CA LEU A 41 -0.22 -9.06 -13.14
C LEU A 41 -1.54 -9.80 -12.91
N ASP A 42 -2.13 -10.39 -13.94
CA ASP A 42 -3.35 -11.22 -13.81
C ASP A 42 -3.06 -12.56 -13.10
N ASN A 43 -1.84 -13.06 -13.20
CA ASN A 43 -1.45 -14.36 -12.65
C ASN A 43 -0.73 -14.29 -11.30
N ASP A 44 -0.15 -13.13 -10.96
CA ASP A 44 0.72 -12.99 -9.79
C ASP A 44 0.63 -11.58 -9.19
N TYR A 45 1.03 -11.46 -7.90
CA TYR A 45 1.13 -10.19 -7.20
C TYR A 45 2.55 -9.60 -7.33
N TYR A 46 2.63 -8.27 -7.52
CA TYR A 46 3.89 -7.50 -7.55
C TYR A 46 3.79 -6.28 -6.65
N ASP A 47 4.90 -5.95 -5.99
CA ASP A 47 5.00 -4.81 -5.07
C ASP A 47 5.45 -3.52 -5.79
N LEU A 48 6.09 -3.64 -6.96
CA LEU A 48 6.59 -2.53 -7.77
C LEU A 48 6.77 -2.98 -9.21
N ILE A 49 6.59 -2.04 -10.14
CA ILE A 49 6.88 -2.22 -11.58
C ILE A 49 8.02 -1.28 -11.95
N ILE A 50 9.01 -1.79 -12.68
CA ILE A 50 9.99 -1.00 -13.43
C ILE A 50 9.62 -1.15 -14.90
N SER A 51 9.36 -0.06 -15.61
CA SER A 51 8.96 -0.13 -17.02
C SER A 51 9.78 0.82 -17.89
N ASP A 52 10.29 0.32 -19.02
CA ASP A 52 10.70 1.23 -20.09
C ASP A 52 9.48 1.96 -20.64
N VAL A 53 9.71 3.16 -21.14
CA VAL A 53 8.69 3.95 -21.83
C VAL A 53 8.46 3.38 -23.23
N ARG A 54 9.53 3.14 -23.99
CA ARG A 54 9.43 2.76 -25.41
C ARG A 54 9.58 1.27 -25.59
N MET A 55 8.46 0.58 -25.75
CA MET A 55 8.42 -0.85 -26.00
C MET A 55 7.47 -1.16 -27.16
N PRO A 56 7.69 -2.26 -27.90
CA PRO A 56 6.76 -2.70 -28.93
C PRO A 56 5.42 -3.14 -28.33
N VAL A 57 4.39 -3.23 -29.15
CA VAL A 57 3.03 -3.69 -28.87
C VAL A 57 2.28 -2.76 -27.89
N MET A 58 2.74 -2.61 -26.66
CA MET A 58 2.19 -1.69 -25.66
C MET A 58 3.36 -0.99 -24.97
N ASP A 59 3.38 0.33 -25.04
CA ASP A 59 4.39 1.14 -24.37
C ASP A 59 4.13 1.30 -22.87
N GLY A 60 5.14 1.84 -22.13
CA GLY A 60 5.06 1.98 -20.69
C GLY A 60 4.00 3.00 -20.23
N TYR A 61 3.70 4.03 -21.02
CA TYR A 61 2.65 5.00 -20.66
C TYR A 61 1.27 4.39 -20.77
N GLU A 62 1.03 3.62 -21.82
CA GLU A 62 -0.21 2.89 -22.02
C GLU A 62 -0.43 1.85 -20.91
N LEU A 63 0.63 1.12 -20.56
CA LEU A 63 0.60 0.18 -19.42
C LEU A 63 0.16 0.88 -18.14
N VAL A 64 0.81 1.99 -17.76
CA VAL A 64 0.48 2.72 -16.53
C VAL A 64 -0.94 3.26 -16.57
N ARG A 65 -1.38 3.81 -17.71
CA ARG A 65 -2.74 4.31 -17.87
C ARG A 65 -3.77 3.22 -17.60
N GLN A 66 -3.63 2.03 -18.20
CA GLN A 66 -4.55 0.91 -18.01
C GLN A 66 -4.55 0.43 -16.54
N LEU A 67 -3.38 0.36 -15.89
CA LEU A 67 -3.30 0.03 -14.48
C LEU A 67 -4.09 1.02 -13.60
N ARG A 68 -3.94 2.33 -13.84
CA ARG A 68 -4.65 3.36 -13.06
C ARG A 68 -6.16 3.37 -13.34
N GLU A 69 -6.58 3.16 -14.57
CA GLU A 69 -8.00 3.00 -14.95
C GLU A 69 -8.64 1.78 -14.28
N ALA A 70 -7.88 0.68 -14.11
CA ALA A 70 -8.30 -0.51 -13.36
C ALA A 70 -8.22 -0.33 -11.83
N GLY A 71 -7.81 0.85 -11.32
CA GLY A 71 -7.66 1.11 -9.88
C GLY A 71 -6.44 0.45 -9.24
N ILE A 72 -5.49 -0.05 -10.05
CA ILE A 72 -4.25 -0.66 -9.57
C ILE A 72 -3.26 0.44 -9.22
N THR A 73 -2.85 0.51 -7.96
CA THR A 73 -1.97 1.55 -7.39
C THR A 73 -0.54 1.07 -7.10
N ILE A 74 -0.12 -0.03 -7.72
CA ILE A 74 1.26 -0.52 -7.62
C ILE A 74 2.21 0.60 -8.07
N PRO A 75 3.26 0.93 -7.27
CA PRO A 75 4.22 1.96 -7.66
C PRO A 75 4.98 1.58 -8.93
N VAL A 76 5.15 2.57 -9.81
CA VAL A 76 5.84 2.40 -11.09
C VAL A 76 7.03 3.33 -11.19
N LEU A 77 8.22 2.74 -11.41
CA LEU A 77 9.44 3.44 -11.82
C LEU A 77 9.57 3.39 -13.33
N MET A 78 9.42 4.51 -14.00
CA MET A 78 9.59 4.60 -15.46
C MET A 78 11.05 4.81 -15.83
N ILE A 79 11.50 4.15 -16.89
CA ILE A 79 12.82 4.36 -17.49
C ILE A 79 12.61 4.96 -18.89
N THR A 80 13.28 6.08 -19.17
CA THR A 80 13.07 6.81 -20.44
C THR A 80 14.40 7.20 -21.09
N ALA A 81 14.41 7.30 -22.42
CA ALA A 81 15.50 7.95 -23.12
C ALA A 81 15.40 9.49 -22.95
N LYS A 82 16.54 10.20 -23.02
CA LYS A 82 16.70 11.62 -22.67
C LYS A 82 15.94 12.63 -23.56
N ASP A 83 15.06 12.21 -24.43
CA ASP A 83 14.61 12.98 -25.58
C ASP A 83 13.30 13.76 -25.42
N GLY A 84 13.01 14.34 -24.26
CA GLY A 84 11.97 15.36 -24.25
C GLY A 84 11.42 15.74 -22.88
N PHE A 85 11.42 17.03 -22.60
CA PHE A 85 10.63 17.66 -21.55
C PHE A 85 9.13 17.35 -21.69
N ASP A 86 8.66 17.11 -22.91
CA ASP A 86 7.28 16.72 -23.21
C ASP A 86 6.97 15.27 -22.82
N ASP A 87 7.92 14.33 -22.92
CA ASP A 87 7.77 12.96 -22.47
C ASP A 87 7.66 12.89 -20.93
N MET A 88 8.44 13.70 -20.22
CA MET A 88 8.37 13.80 -18.76
C MET A 88 7.04 14.39 -18.28
N ARG A 89 6.48 15.36 -18.99
CA ARG A 89 5.16 15.95 -18.70
C ARG A 89 4.03 14.94 -18.94
N THR A 90 4.11 14.20 -20.03
CA THR A 90 3.14 13.14 -20.38
C THR A 90 3.17 12.03 -19.32
N GLY A 91 4.34 11.68 -18.85
CA GLY A 91 4.50 10.64 -17.84
C GLY A 91 3.96 11.03 -16.46
N PHE A 92 4.15 12.27 -15.99
CA PHE A 92 3.50 12.73 -14.76
C PHE A 92 1.97 12.72 -14.85
N LEU A 93 1.42 12.99 -16.03
CA LEU A 93 -0.02 12.92 -16.30
C LEU A 93 -0.53 11.47 -16.41
N SER A 94 0.32 10.47 -16.72
CA SER A 94 -0.06 9.06 -16.80
C SER A 94 -0.14 8.37 -15.43
N GLY A 95 0.30 9.02 -14.34
CA GLY A 95 0.20 8.46 -12.99
C GLY A 95 1.39 7.60 -12.55
N THR A 96 2.56 7.84 -13.12
CA THR A 96 3.85 7.27 -12.72
C THR A 96 4.34 7.84 -11.38
N ASP A 97 5.08 7.07 -10.59
CA ASP A 97 5.53 7.45 -9.24
C ASP A 97 6.95 8.00 -9.21
N ASP A 98 7.83 7.60 -10.14
CA ASP A 98 9.20 8.11 -10.29
C ASP A 98 9.75 7.81 -11.69
N TYR A 99 10.86 8.49 -12.06
CA TYR A 99 11.52 8.38 -13.37
C TYR A 99 13.02 8.20 -13.24
N MET A 100 13.59 7.47 -14.21
CA MET A 100 15.02 7.43 -14.50
C MET A 100 15.28 7.65 -15.98
N VAL A 101 16.42 8.27 -16.29
CA VAL A 101 16.84 8.53 -17.66
C VAL A 101 17.94 7.56 -18.07
N LYS A 102 17.86 6.98 -19.28
CA LYS A 102 18.93 6.17 -19.85
C LYS A 102 20.15 7.06 -20.21
N PRO A 103 21.40 6.64 -19.94
CA PRO A 103 21.83 5.32 -19.47
C PRO A 103 21.55 5.14 -17.95
N VAL A 104 20.98 3.97 -17.60
CA VAL A 104 20.54 3.68 -16.24
C VAL A 104 21.73 3.37 -15.33
N ASN A 105 21.86 4.13 -14.24
CA ASN A 105 22.75 3.73 -13.14
C ASN A 105 22.00 2.70 -12.28
N VAL A 106 22.42 1.43 -12.34
CA VAL A 106 21.76 0.34 -11.63
C VAL A 106 21.75 0.49 -10.09
N ASN A 107 22.77 1.16 -9.51
CA ASN A 107 22.79 1.43 -8.07
C ASN A 107 21.75 2.50 -7.70
N GLU A 108 21.57 3.53 -8.53
CA GLU A 108 20.53 4.53 -8.36
C GLU A 108 19.14 3.88 -8.51
N MET A 109 18.96 2.99 -9.48
CA MET A 109 17.70 2.23 -9.65
C MET A 109 17.33 1.49 -8.36
N VAL A 110 18.26 0.78 -7.74
CA VAL A 110 18.01 0.06 -6.47
C VAL A 110 17.62 1.02 -5.34
N LEU A 111 18.25 2.19 -5.24
CA LEU A 111 17.90 3.19 -4.23
C LEU A 111 16.48 3.74 -4.44
N ARG A 112 16.09 4.03 -5.68
CA ARG A 112 14.75 4.52 -6.04
C ARG A 112 13.68 3.47 -5.78
N VAL A 113 13.94 2.22 -6.18
CA VAL A 113 13.07 1.07 -5.86
C VAL A 113 12.83 0.97 -4.36
N GLY A 114 13.89 1.02 -3.55
CA GLY A 114 13.77 0.99 -2.09
C GLY A 114 12.96 2.17 -1.52
N ALA A 115 13.10 3.36 -2.12
CA ALA A 115 12.34 4.55 -1.71
C ALA A 115 10.85 4.42 -2.06
N LEU A 116 10.52 3.94 -3.25
CA LEU A 116 9.14 3.72 -3.70
C LEU A 116 8.43 2.64 -2.85
N LEU A 117 9.11 1.50 -2.60
CA LEU A 117 8.58 0.44 -1.75
C LEU A 117 8.31 0.93 -0.32
N ARG A 118 9.25 1.68 0.28
CA ARG A 118 9.02 2.27 1.62
C ARG A 118 7.83 3.23 1.62
N ARG A 119 7.69 4.08 0.60
CA ARG A 119 6.54 5.00 0.48
C ARG A 119 5.23 4.24 0.36
N ALA A 120 5.17 3.20 -0.48
CA ALA A 120 3.99 2.36 -0.64
C ALA A 120 3.63 1.63 0.67
N GLN A 121 4.62 1.10 1.41
CA GLN A 121 4.40 0.52 2.74
C GLN A 121 3.87 1.55 3.74
N MET A 122 4.46 2.76 3.79
CA MET A 122 3.98 3.82 4.69
C MET A 122 2.54 4.21 4.39
N ILE A 123 2.15 4.24 3.11
CA ILE A 123 0.75 4.50 2.70
C ILE A 123 -0.14 3.31 3.10
N ALA A 124 0.30 2.08 2.87
CA ALA A 124 -0.42 0.87 3.28
C ALA A 124 -0.54 0.76 4.81
N GLU A 125 0.53 1.14 5.54
CA GLU A 125 0.52 1.22 7.02
C GLU A 125 -0.40 2.32 7.55
N ARG A 126 -0.73 3.34 6.76
CA ARG A 126 -1.67 4.41 7.11
C ARG A 126 -3.12 4.12 6.71
N ARG A 127 -3.33 3.04 5.97
CA ARG A 127 -4.64 2.61 5.50
C ARG A 127 -4.90 1.16 5.88
N GLN A 128 -6.00 0.90 6.57
CA GLN A 128 -6.43 -0.45 6.93
C GLN A 128 -7.77 -0.75 6.29
N THR A 129 -7.91 -1.96 5.73
CA THR A 129 -9.15 -2.40 5.08
C THR A 129 -9.73 -3.61 5.81
N LEU A 130 -11.00 -3.50 6.19
CA LEU A 130 -11.81 -4.56 6.78
C LEU A 130 -13.06 -4.74 5.90
N GLY A 131 -13.08 -5.78 5.07
CA GLY A 131 -14.13 -5.92 4.08
C GLY A 131 -14.14 -4.71 3.12
N ARG A 132 -15.27 -3.98 3.07
CA ARG A 132 -15.43 -2.74 2.29
C ARG A 132 -15.16 -1.46 3.11
N THR A 133 -14.95 -1.59 4.42
CA THR A 133 -14.63 -0.47 5.29
C THR A 133 -13.13 -0.17 5.24
N VAL A 134 -12.78 1.07 4.92
CA VAL A 134 -11.41 1.59 4.83
C VAL A 134 -11.19 2.61 5.94
N LEU A 135 -10.14 2.42 6.74
CA LEU A 135 -9.69 3.34 7.77
C LEU A 135 -8.48 4.12 7.25
N GLU A 136 -8.51 5.45 7.29
CA GLU A 136 -7.43 6.33 6.82
C GLU A 136 -6.84 7.14 7.96
N CYS A 137 -5.55 6.91 8.26
CA CYS A 137 -4.86 7.56 9.38
C CYS A 137 -4.72 9.07 9.23
N ASP A 138 -4.51 9.57 8.02
CA ASP A 138 -4.21 10.97 7.80
C ASP A 138 -5.42 11.88 8.07
N SER A 139 -6.63 11.36 7.86
CA SER A 139 -7.90 12.06 8.06
C SER A 139 -8.69 11.59 9.28
N TYR A 140 -8.25 10.54 9.95
CA TYR A 140 -9.00 9.86 11.01
C TYR A 140 -10.41 9.46 10.57
N THR A 141 -10.56 9.00 9.34
CA THR A 141 -11.85 8.65 8.75
C THR A 141 -12.01 7.14 8.57
N ALA A 142 -13.26 6.69 8.65
CA ALA A 142 -13.69 5.39 8.21
C ALA A 142 -14.66 5.56 7.04
N THR A 143 -14.31 4.98 5.88
CA THR A 143 -15.10 5.09 4.65
C THR A 143 -15.64 3.72 4.25
N ARG A 144 -16.94 3.64 3.93
CA ARG A 144 -17.58 2.46 3.37
C ARG A 144 -18.59 2.86 2.31
N ASP A 145 -18.52 2.25 1.14
CA ASP A 145 -19.44 2.49 0.03
C ASP A 145 -19.60 3.98 -0.34
N GLY A 146 -18.49 4.73 -0.30
CA GLY A 146 -18.46 6.18 -0.57
C GLY A 146 -18.95 7.06 0.59
N VAL A 147 -19.44 6.49 1.69
CA VAL A 147 -19.82 7.23 2.90
C VAL A 147 -18.64 7.27 3.87
N SER A 148 -18.14 8.46 4.17
CA SER A 148 -17.05 8.69 5.13
C SER A 148 -17.57 9.26 6.44
N ILE A 149 -17.09 8.72 7.55
CA ILE A 149 -17.30 9.26 8.90
C ILE A 149 -15.97 9.61 9.54
N ALA A 150 -15.84 10.85 10.04
CA ALA A 150 -14.69 11.25 10.84
C ALA A 150 -14.84 10.73 12.27
N LEU A 151 -13.75 10.24 12.84
CA LEU A 151 -13.70 9.72 14.21
C LEU A 151 -12.82 10.64 15.07
N PRO A 152 -13.15 10.82 16.36
CA PRO A 152 -12.22 11.41 17.31
C PRO A 152 -10.91 10.62 17.33
N GLN A 153 -9.80 11.32 17.40
CA GLN A 153 -8.44 10.73 17.23
C GLN A 153 -8.23 9.45 18.06
N LYS A 154 -8.58 9.46 19.35
CA LYS A 154 -8.40 8.31 20.23
C LYS A 154 -9.29 7.12 19.86
N GLU A 155 -10.51 7.37 19.40
CA GLU A 155 -11.42 6.34 18.90
C GLU A 155 -10.86 5.74 17.59
N PHE A 156 -10.39 6.59 16.68
CA PHE A 156 -9.77 6.13 15.45
C PHE A 156 -8.55 5.26 15.71
N LEU A 157 -7.61 5.73 16.53
CA LEU A 157 -6.37 5.00 16.83
C LEU A 157 -6.64 3.66 17.50
N LEU A 158 -7.61 3.56 18.41
CA LEU A 158 -8.05 2.30 19.01
C LEU A 158 -8.56 1.31 17.96
N LEU A 159 -9.48 1.77 17.10
CA LEU A 159 -10.03 0.94 16.03
C LEU A 159 -8.92 0.51 15.06
N TYR A 160 -8.10 1.45 14.62
CA TYR A 160 -7.01 1.23 13.68
C TYR A 160 -6.02 0.18 14.21
N LYS A 161 -5.59 0.31 15.48
CA LYS A 161 -4.68 -0.67 16.10
C LYS A 161 -5.25 -2.07 16.09
N MET A 162 -6.49 -2.24 16.50
CA MET A 162 -7.13 -3.56 16.52
C MET A 162 -7.40 -4.09 15.10
N ALA A 163 -7.72 -3.20 14.15
CA ALA A 163 -7.95 -3.52 12.73
C ALA A 163 -6.67 -3.95 12.00
N SER A 164 -5.52 -3.44 12.41
CA SER A 164 -4.21 -3.84 11.86
C SER A 164 -3.86 -5.30 12.17
N PHE A 165 -4.51 -5.89 13.19
CA PHE A 165 -4.27 -7.28 13.60
C PHE A 165 -5.61 -8.00 13.89
N PRO A 166 -6.44 -8.28 12.87
CA PRO A 166 -7.74 -8.90 13.08
C PRO A 166 -7.61 -10.25 13.81
N GLY A 167 -8.45 -10.46 14.80
CA GLY A 167 -8.44 -11.67 15.64
C GLY A 167 -7.49 -11.62 16.83
N LYS A 168 -6.46 -10.77 16.80
CA LYS A 168 -5.53 -10.60 17.94
C LYS A 168 -6.23 -9.91 19.11
N ILE A 169 -6.01 -10.44 20.30
CA ILE A 169 -6.51 -9.85 21.55
C ILE A 169 -5.49 -8.83 22.06
N PHE A 170 -5.97 -7.64 22.38
CA PHE A 170 -5.20 -6.59 23.06
C PHE A 170 -5.75 -6.39 24.47
N THR A 171 -4.88 -6.35 25.47
CA THR A 171 -5.30 -6.00 26.83
C THR A 171 -5.66 -4.52 26.92
N ARG A 172 -6.46 -4.14 27.94
CA ARG A 172 -6.76 -2.72 28.20
C ARG A 172 -5.49 -1.91 28.40
N GLN A 173 -4.54 -2.46 29.15
CA GLN A 173 -3.27 -1.80 29.42
C GLN A 173 -2.46 -1.59 28.13
N GLN A 174 -2.35 -2.61 27.26
CA GLN A 174 -1.65 -2.47 25.98
C GLN A 174 -2.26 -1.39 25.10
N LEU A 175 -3.61 -1.31 25.02
CA LEU A 175 -4.29 -0.26 24.28
C LEU A 175 -4.09 1.11 24.91
N MET A 176 -4.08 1.18 26.24
CA MET A 176 -3.84 2.41 26.97
C MET A 176 -2.44 2.95 26.73
N ASP A 177 -1.42 2.12 26.95
CA ASP A 177 -0.01 2.51 26.78
C ASP A 177 0.28 2.97 25.35
N GLU A 178 -0.28 2.28 24.37
CA GLU A 178 -0.03 2.60 22.96
C GLU A 178 -0.75 3.88 22.48
N ILE A 179 -1.97 4.13 22.94
CA ILE A 179 -2.79 5.23 22.43
C ILE A 179 -2.68 6.50 23.31
N TRP A 180 -2.48 6.35 24.63
CA TRP A 180 -2.32 7.48 25.57
C TRP A 180 -0.87 7.69 26.01
N GLY A 181 0.01 6.74 25.78
CA GLY A 181 1.42 6.77 26.16
C GLY A 181 1.69 6.07 27.48
N TYR A 182 2.92 5.57 27.62
CA TYR A 182 3.39 4.97 28.87
C TYR A 182 3.36 5.99 30.02
N GLY A 183 2.83 5.58 31.17
CA GLY A 183 2.77 6.45 32.35
C GLY A 183 1.65 7.47 32.32
N SER A 184 0.67 7.34 31.40
CA SER A 184 -0.54 8.20 31.43
C SER A 184 -1.25 8.04 32.78
N GLU A 185 -1.61 9.15 33.42
CA GLU A 185 -2.43 9.17 34.63
C GLU A 185 -3.88 8.74 34.39
N THR A 186 -4.24 8.51 33.14
CA THR A 186 -5.60 8.13 32.73
C THR A 186 -5.85 6.66 33.04
N ASP A 187 -6.98 6.35 33.68
CA ASP A 187 -7.37 4.97 34.01
C ASP A 187 -7.63 4.13 32.74
N ALA A 188 -7.21 2.87 32.77
CA ALA A 188 -7.45 1.91 31.69
C ALA A 188 -8.95 1.70 31.38
N HIS A 189 -9.86 2.02 32.30
CA HIS A 189 -11.32 2.08 32.04
C HIS A 189 -11.72 3.11 30.98
N THR A 190 -10.88 4.11 30.71
CA THR A 190 -11.11 5.07 29.61
C THR A 190 -11.19 4.35 28.26
N VAL A 191 -10.42 3.27 28.08
CA VAL A 191 -10.50 2.42 26.89
C VAL A 191 -11.92 1.86 26.71
N ASP A 192 -12.55 1.40 27.80
CA ASP A 192 -13.91 0.81 27.76
C ASP A 192 -14.95 1.81 27.26
N VAL A 193 -14.83 3.08 27.66
CA VAL A 193 -15.72 4.18 27.20
C VAL A 193 -15.59 4.40 25.69
N HIS A 194 -14.37 4.48 25.19
CA HIS A 194 -14.12 4.68 23.74
C HIS A 194 -14.53 3.45 22.92
N ILE A 195 -14.33 2.25 23.42
CA ILE A 195 -14.83 1.01 22.80
C ILE A 195 -16.36 1.00 22.74
N GLY A 196 -17.04 1.46 23.80
CA GLY A 196 -18.49 1.61 23.81
C GLY A 196 -18.96 2.52 22.66
N ARG A 197 -18.36 3.71 22.54
CA ARG A 197 -18.68 4.68 21.47
C ARG A 197 -18.40 4.14 20.07
N LEU A 198 -17.28 3.43 19.90
CA LEU A 198 -16.97 2.77 18.62
C LEU A 198 -18.01 1.70 18.26
N ARG A 199 -18.45 0.90 19.23
CA ARG A 199 -19.50 -0.10 19.00
C ARG A 199 -20.83 0.52 18.60
N ASP A 200 -21.22 1.61 19.25
CA ASP A 200 -22.45 2.31 18.89
C ASP A 200 -22.37 2.90 17.48
N ARG A 201 -21.22 3.45 17.12
CA ARG A 201 -20.98 4.06 15.81
C ARG A 201 -20.92 3.04 14.67
N PHE A 202 -20.39 1.86 14.93
CA PHE A 202 -20.23 0.77 13.94
C PHE A 202 -21.16 -0.41 14.21
N ARG A 203 -22.28 -0.19 14.92
CA ARG A 203 -23.24 -1.25 15.28
C ARG A 203 -23.72 -2.07 14.09
N ASP A 204 -24.05 -1.38 12.99
CA ASP A 204 -24.61 -1.96 11.77
C ASP A 204 -23.54 -2.17 10.68
N ASN A 205 -22.25 -2.10 11.01
CA ASN A 205 -21.19 -2.35 10.05
C ASN A 205 -21.06 -3.86 9.79
N PRO A 206 -21.27 -4.34 8.54
CA PRO A 206 -21.24 -5.77 8.23
C PRO A 206 -19.82 -6.32 8.06
N ASP A 207 -18.79 -5.46 7.96
CA ASP A 207 -17.43 -5.88 7.61
C ASP A 207 -16.63 -6.35 8.83
N PHE A 208 -16.93 -5.80 10.01
CA PHE A 208 -16.22 -6.13 11.24
C PHE A 208 -17.07 -5.90 12.50
N ARG A 209 -16.61 -6.47 13.60
CA ARG A 209 -17.14 -6.18 14.95
C ARG A 209 -16.03 -6.14 16.00
N ILE A 210 -16.24 -5.33 17.04
CA ILE A 210 -15.36 -5.26 18.19
C ILE A 210 -15.89 -6.22 19.27
N VAL A 211 -15.08 -7.24 19.63
CA VAL A 211 -15.44 -8.29 20.57
C VAL A 211 -14.71 -8.08 21.89
N THR A 212 -15.44 -8.20 23.02
CA THR A 212 -14.84 -8.23 24.36
C THR A 212 -14.34 -9.63 24.67
N MET A 213 -13.09 -9.72 25.10
CA MET A 213 -12.55 -10.91 25.75
C MET A 213 -12.60 -10.69 27.27
N ARG A 214 -13.57 -11.33 27.92
CA ARG A 214 -13.86 -11.13 29.35
C ARG A 214 -12.60 -11.31 30.20
N GLY A 215 -12.33 -10.38 31.12
CA GLY A 215 -11.15 -10.37 31.97
C GLY A 215 -9.83 -10.02 31.28
N VAL A 216 -9.79 -9.85 29.95
CA VAL A 216 -8.56 -9.60 29.17
C VAL A 216 -8.59 -8.24 28.47
N GLY A 217 -9.50 -8.04 27.52
CA GLY A 217 -9.52 -6.83 26.70
C GLY A 217 -10.40 -6.96 25.47
N TYR A 218 -9.89 -6.53 24.31
CA TYR A 218 -10.67 -6.36 23.09
C TYR A 218 -9.96 -6.91 21.87
N LYS A 219 -10.73 -7.26 20.85
CA LYS A 219 -10.24 -7.57 19.49
C LYS A 219 -11.24 -7.12 18.43
N VAL A 220 -10.76 -6.85 17.22
CA VAL A 220 -11.58 -6.74 16.01
C VAL A 220 -11.61 -8.09 15.33
N VAL A 221 -12.77 -8.50 14.86
CA VAL A 221 -12.95 -9.68 14.00
C VAL A 221 -13.60 -9.25 12.70
N LYS A 222 -13.10 -9.75 11.57
CA LYS A 222 -13.77 -9.59 10.27
C LYS A 222 -15.07 -10.38 10.28
N GLN A 223 -16.09 -9.83 9.64
CA GLN A 223 -17.32 -10.55 9.30
C GLN A 223 -17.20 -11.03 7.85
N ALA A 224 -17.69 -12.21 7.58
CA ALA A 224 -17.66 -12.82 6.25
C ALA A 224 -18.79 -12.25 5.36
#